data_73fcd0ea43437c6ce1691f91f996407a
#
_entry.id   73fcd0ea43437c6ce1691f91f996407a
#
_cell.length_a   1.000
_cell.length_b   1.000
_cell.length_c   1.000
_cell.angle_alpha   90.00
_cell.angle_beta   90.00
_cell.angle_gamma   90.00
#
_symmetry.space_group_name_H-M   'P 1'
#
loop_
_entity.id
_entity.type
_entity.pdbx_description
1 polymer ?
#
loop_
_entity_poly.entity_id
_entity_poly.type
_entity_poly.pdbx_seq_one_letter_code
_entity_poly.pdbx_strand_id
1 'polypeptide(L)'
;MFSPNDRFECHWQASRLLLTAYGLAQVLALSALCWLDVPAQMAWVGAALCIAHAAWGLPGSILLKRPGSFTGLQRDSQGWRVWSEQGGWQPVQLCKDSLALPLVVILRFRLVNGGRPGRQVHSCCIPFDAQTPDLHRRLRVRLKFSRRRWAVSE
;
A
#
# COMPACT_ATOMS: atom_id res chain seq x y z
N MET A 1 -4.50 33.47 -4.78
CA MET A 1 -5.69 32.95 -5.49
C MET A 1 -5.47 31.46 -5.71
N PHE A 2 -5.97 30.61 -4.82
CA PHE A 2 -5.84 29.16 -4.96
C PHE A 2 -6.88 28.65 -5.93
N SER A 3 -6.43 28.05 -7.03
CA SER A 3 -7.32 27.45 -8.03
C SER A 3 -8.06 26.25 -7.43
N PRO A 4 -9.37 26.08 -7.68
CA PRO A 4 -10.15 24.91 -7.23
C PRO A 4 -9.58 23.56 -7.70
N ASN A 5 -8.62 23.60 -8.61
CA ASN A 5 -7.96 22.45 -9.21
C ASN A 5 -6.83 21.84 -8.38
N ASP A 6 -6.51 22.37 -7.20
CA ASP A 6 -5.41 21.86 -6.37
C ASP A 6 -5.82 20.71 -5.44
N ARG A 7 -7.12 20.43 -5.35
CA ARG A 7 -7.64 19.30 -4.58
C ARG A 7 -7.47 18.02 -5.40
N PHE A 8 -6.58 17.16 -4.95
CA PHE A 8 -6.39 15.83 -5.52
C PHE A 8 -6.95 14.80 -4.54
N GLU A 9 -7.81 13.96 -5.05
CA GLU A 9 -8.39 12.86 -4.31
C GLU A 9 -8.33 11.60 -5.18
N CYS A 10 -7.88 10.50 -4.63
CA CYS A 10 -7.86 9.21 -5.28
C CYS A 10 -8.21 8.11 -4.28
N HIS A 11 -9.01 7.17 -4.73
CA HIS A 11 -9.34 5.94 -4.04
C HIS A 11 -8.83 4.76 -4.84
N TRP A 12 -8.45 3.69 -4.15
CA TRP A 12 -8.03 2.44 -4.77
C TRP A 12 -8.78 1.27 -4.17
N GLN A 13 -8.87 0.23 -4.95
CA GLN A 13 -9.54 -1.01 -4.59
C GLN A 13 -8.53 -2.15 -4.49
N ALA A 14 -8.99 -3.30 -4.01
CA ALA A 14 -8.21 -4.52 -3.99
C ALA A 14 -7.72 -4.86 -5.41
N SER A 15 -6.41 -5.07 -5.54
CA SER A 15 -5.77 -5.38 -6.82
C SER A 15 -5.92 -6.86 -7.15
N ARG A 16 -6.44 -7.16 -8.33
CA ARG A 16 -6.48 -8.53 -8.86
C ARG A 16 -5.09 -9.03 -9.22
N LEU A 17 -4.25 -8.17 -9.75
CA LEU A 17 -2.87 -8.49 -10.11
C LEU A 17 -2.05 -8.88 -8.88
N LEU A 18 -2.19 -8.15 -7.77
CA LEU A 18 -1.52 -8.49 -6.53
C LEU A 18 -2.03 -9.82 -5.97
N LEU A 19 -3.34 -10.06 -6.05
CA LEU A 19 -3.95 -11.30 -5.60
C LEU A 19 -3.47 -12.51 -6.43
N THR A 20 -3.43 -12.39 -7.76
CA THR A 20 -2.94 -13.47 -8.63
C THR A 20 -1.46 -13.72 -8.44
N ALA A 21 -0.63 -12.68 -8.35
CA ALA A 21 0.80 -12.82 -8.09
C ALA A 21 1.07 -13.51 -6.75
N TYR A 22 0.34 -13.13 -5.70
CA TYR A 22 0.43 -13.77 -4.39
C TYR A 22 -0.03 -15.24 -4.45
N GLY A 23 -1.15 -15.52 -5.11
CA GLY A 23 -1.66 -16.89 -5.29
C GLY A 23 -0.66 -17.78 -6.04
N LEU A 24 -0.05 -17.28 -7.11
CA LEU A 24 1.00 -18.01 -7.83
C LEU A 24 2.22 -18.27 -6.93
N ALA A 25 2.67 -17.30 -6.15
CA ALA A 25 3.78 -17.50 -5.23
C ALA A 25 3.45 -18.58 -4.18
N GLN A 26 2.23 -18.60 -3.66
CA GLN A 26 1.78 -19.63 -2.71
C GLN A 26 1.73 -21.03 -3.36
N VAL A 27 1.21 -21.12 -4.58
CA VAL A 27 1.17 -22.40 -5.32
C VAL A 27 2.60 -22.91 -5.57
N LEU A 28 3.51 -22.02 -5.98
CA LEU A 28 4.93 -22.38 -6.16
C LEU A 28 5.59 -22.82 -4.85
N ALA A 29 5.32 -22.15 -3.75
CA ALA A 29 5.85 -22.53 -2.45
C ALA A 29 5.34 -23.91 -1.99
N LEU A 30 4.05 -24.18 -2.14
CA LEU A 30 3.45 -25.46 -1.81
C LEU A 30 3.94 -26.58 -2.73
N SER A 31 4.06 -26.32 -4.05
CA SER A 31 4.61 -27.32 -4.98
C SER A 31 6.08 -27.60 -4.68
N ALA A 32 6.88 -26.61 -4.32
CA ALA A 32 8.27 -26.82 -3.91
C ALA A 32 8.37 -27.76 -2.69
N LEU A 33 7.47 -27.63 -1.70
CA LEU A 33 7.42 -28.54 -0.56
C LEU A 33 7.12 -30.00 -0.96
N CYS A 34 6.33 -30.22 -2.02
CA CYS A 34 6.03 -31.55 -2.53
C CYS A 34 7.19 -32.16 -3.33
N TRP A 35 8.03 -31.32 -3.96
CA TRP A 35 9.15 -31.77 -4.79
C TRP A 35 10.46 -31.94 -4.00
N LEU A 36 10.59 -31.25 -2.88
CA LEU A 36 11.73 -31.46 -1.98
C LEU A 36 11.54 -32.77 -1.20
N ASP A 37 12.60 -33.56 -1.15
CA ASP A 37 12.66 -34.81 -0.38
C ASP A 37 12.87 -34.50 1.12
N VAL A 38 11.90 -33.79 1.70
CA VAL A 38 11.92 -33.41 3.12
C VAL A 38 11.04 -34.35 3.94
N PRO A 39 11.37 -34.58 5.23
CA PRO A 39 10.52 -35.36 6.12
C PRO A 39 9.08 -34.81 6.13
N ALA A 40 8.09 -35.72 6.11
CA ALA A 40 6.67 -35.35 6.06
C ALA A 40 6.27 -34.32 7.13
N GLN A 41 6.85 -34.39 8.32
CA GLN A 41 6.61 -33.42 9.39
C GLN A 41 6.99 -32.01 8.99
N MET A 42 8.13 -31.80 8.32
CA MET A 42 8.59 -30.50 7.85
C MET A 42 7.70 -29.97 6.71
N ALA A 43 7.23 -30.86 5.82
CA ALA A 43 6.27 -30.46 4.77
C ALA A 43 4.95 -29.96 5.36
N TRP A 44 4.41 -30.63 6.37
CA TRP A 44 3.20 -30.18 7.06
C TRP A 44 3.37 -28.86 7.79
N VAL A 45 4.51 -28.64 8.47
CA VAL A 45 4.82 -27.36 9.11
C VAL A 45 4.92 -26.26 8.07
N GLY A 46 5.60 -26.49 6.95
CA GLY A 46 5.71 -25.52 5.85
C GLY A 46 4.34 -25.16 5.27
N ALA A 47 3.48 -26.14 5.01
CA ALA A 47 2.13 -25.93 4.53
C ALA A 47 1.28 -25.12 5.53
N ALA A 48 1.34 -25.44 6.82
CA ALA A 48 0.65 -24.72 7.87
C ALA A 48 1.12 -23.25 7.96
N LEU A 49 2.42 -23.00 7.83
CA LEU A 49 2.96 -21.63 7.81
C LEU A 49 2.50 -20.84 6.57
N CYS A 50 2.44 -21.47 5.39
CA CYS A 50 1.90 -20.84 4.19
C CYS A 50 0.43 -20.46 4.37
N ILE A 51 -0.39 -21.33 4.94
CA ILE A 51 -1.80 -21.04 5.22
C ILE A 51 -1.95 -19.94 6.25
N ALA A 52 -1.18 -19.98 7.34
CA ALA A 52 -1.20 -18.96 8.38
C ALA A 52 -0.79 -17.58 7.82
N HIS A 53 0.25 -17.54 6.99
CA HIS A 53 0.70 -16.32 6.31
C HIS A 53 -0.40 -15.77 5.37
N ALA A 54 -1.06 -16.64 4.62
CA ALA A 54 -2.17 -16.24 3.75
C ALA A 54 -3.35 -15.68 4.56
N ALA A 55 -3.76 -16.36 5.61
CA ALA A 55 -4.87 -15.93 6.46
C ALA A 55 -4.58 -14.59 7.16
N TRP A 56 -3.33 -14.31 7.49
CA TRP A 56 -2.91 -13.05 8.09
C TRP A 56 -2.77 -11.91 7.08
N GLY A 57 -2.07 -12.15 5.98
CA GLY A 57 -1.66 -11.13 5.01
C GLY A 57 -2.76 -10.72 4.03
N LEU A 58 -3.51 -11.69 3.48
CA LEU A 58 -4.50 -11.44 2.43
C LEU A 58 -5.57 -10.40 2.81
N PRO A 59 -6.25 -10.49 3.97
CA PRO A 59 -7.37 -9.59 4.26
C PRO A 59 -6.95 -8.14 4.50
N GLY A 60 -5.73 -7.92 5.02
CA GLY A 60 -5.26 -6.57 5.32
C GLY A 60 -4.55 -5.88 4.17
N SER A 61 -3.61 -6.58 3.54
CA SER A 61 -2.68 -5.97 2.58
C SER A 61 -3.17 -6.03 1.14
N ILE A 62 -3.90 -7.08 0.76
CA ILE A 62 -4.30 -7.32 -0.62
C ILE A 62 -5.78 -7.04 -0.83
N LEU A 63 -6.66 -7.59 0.02
CA LEU A 63 -8.10 -7.43 -0.11
C LEU A 63 -8.61 -6.11 0.49
N LEU A 64 -7.79 -5.41 1.27
CA LEU A 64 -8.15 -4.13 1.93
C LEU A 64 -9.45 -4.20 2.75
N LYS A 65 -9.82 -5.40 3.24
CA LYS A 65 -11.06 -5.67 3.97
C LYS A 65 -10.97 -5.33 5.47
N ARG A 66 -9.77 -5.07 5.98
CA ARG A 66 -9.63 -4.66 7.38
C ARG A 66 -10.04 -3.20 7.54
N PRO A 67 -10.81 -2.83 8.58
CA PRO A 67 -11.28 -1.46 8.78
C PRO A 67 -10.14 -0.44 8.95
N GLY A 68 -8.95 -0.90 9.34
CA GLY A 68 -7.73 -0.08 9.39
C GLY A 68 -6.95 0.00 8.07
N SER A 69 -7.43 -0.63 6.98
CA SER A 69 -6.75 -0.55 5.67
C SER A 69 -6.95 0.83 5.05
N PHE A 70 -5.88 1.37 4.49
CA PHE A 70 -5.93 2.65 3.81
C PHE A 70 -6.36 2.46 2.36
N THR A 71 -7.44 3.14 1.95
CA THR A 71 -8.07 2.98 0.62
C THR A 71 -8.19 4.29 -0.14
N GLY A 72 -7.76 5.40 0.44
CA GLY A 72 -7.81 6.70 -0.20
C GLY A 72 -6.64 7.61 0.17
N LEU A 73 -6.32 8.51 -0.73
CA LEU A 73 -5.32 9.56 -0.53
C LEU A 73 -5.87 10.87 -1.07
N GLN A 74 -5.80 11.89 -0.26
CA GLN A 74 -6.20 13.26 -0.61
C GLN A 74 -5.05 14.22 -0.36
N ARG A 75 -4.95 15.21 -1.22
CA ARG A 75 -4.11 16.37 -0.99
C ARG A 75 -4.95 17.63 -1.02
N ASP A 76 -4.82 18.43 0.03
CA ASP A 76 -5.41 19.75 0.13
C ASP A 76 -4.36 20.83 0.46
N SER A 77 -4.80 22.03 0.76
CA SER A 77 -3.94 23.14 1.17
C SER A 77 -3.19 22.89 2.48
N GLN A 78 -3.69 21.99 3.32
CA GLN A 78 -3.09 21.64 4.60
C GLN A 78 -2.09 20.47 4.52
N GLY A 79 -2.07 19.75 3.38
CA GLY A 79 -1.13 18.65 3.19
C GLY A 79 -1.76 17.36 2.66
N TRP A 80 -1.13 16.25 3.01
CA TRP A 80 -1.59 14.94 2.61
C TRP A 80 -2.46 14.30 3.68
N ARG A 81 -3.54 13.64 3.26
CA ARG A 81 -4.43 12.87 4.12
C ARG A 81 -4.67 11.49 3.52
N VAL A 82 -4.78 10.48 4.37
CA VAL A 82 -5.18 9.13 3.96
C VAL A 82 -6.54 8.79 4.55
N TRP A 83 -7.29 8.01 3.80
CA TRP A 83 -8.58 7.49 4.21
C TRP A 83 -8.48 6.07 4.69
N SER A 84 -9.07 5.79 5.85
CA SER A 84 -9.36 4.44 6.33
C SER A 84 -10.79 4.37 6.84
N GLU A 85 -11.41 3.21 6.75
CA GLU A 85 -12.80 3.02 7.20
C GLU A 85 -12.94 3.28 8.72
N GLN A 86 -11.92 2.89 9.47
CA GLN A 86 -11.92 3.04 10.94
C GLN A 86 -11.62 4.46 11.41
N GLY A 87 -10.75 5.20 10.74
CA GLY A 87 -10.25 6.51 11.19
C GLY A 87 -10.69 7.70 10.34
N GLY A 88 -11.41 7.47 9.22
CA GLY A 88 -11.74 8.53 8.28
C GLY A 88 -10.50 9.17 7.62
N TRP A 89 -10.59 10.44 7.28
CA TRP A 89 -9.47 11.21 6.73
C TRP A 89 -8.48 11.62 7.83
N GLN A 90 -7.29 11.05 7.78
CA GLN A 90 -6.23 11.29 8.75
C GLN A 90 -5.05 12.03 8.09
N PRO A 91 -4.52 13.10 8.71
CA PRO A 91 -3.35 13.79 8.20
C PRO A 91 -2.12 12.90 8.26
N VAL A 92 -1.29 12.94 7.20
CA VAL A 92 -0.10 12.11 7.10
C VAL A 92 1.09 12.90 6.57
N GLN A 93 2.26 12.48 7.00
CA GLN A 93 3.53 12.88 6.42
C GLN A 93 4.06 11.74 5.54
N LEU A 94 4.20 12.00 4.24
CA LEU A 94 4.78 11.03 3.32
C LEU A 94 6.28 10.91 3.57
N CYS A 95 6.80 9.68 3.51
CA CYS A 95 8.23 9.41 3.65
C CYS A 95 8.95 9.59 2.29
N LYS A 96 10.21 10.00 2.34
CA LYS A 96 11.08 10.16 1.15
C LYS A 96 11.26 8.85 0.36
N ASP A 97 11.08 7.71 1.03
CA ASP A 97 11.22 6.35 0.47
C ASP A 97 9.99 5.88 -0.32
N SER A 98 8.98 6.73 -0.52
CA SER A 98 7.84 6.39 -1.36
C SER A 98 8.29 6.27 -2.82
N LEU A 99 7.92 5.17 -3.49
CA LEU A 99 8.31 4.88 -4.87
C LEU A 99 7.10 5.03 -5.80
N ALA A 100 7.30 5.73 -6.91
CA ALA A 100 6.28 5.94 -7.93
C ALA A 100 6.74 5.28 -9.24
N LEU A 101 6.57 3.96 -9.34
CA LEU A 101 6.90 3.17 -10.54
C LEU A 101 5.72 3.15 -11.52
N PRO A 102 5.94 2.83 -12.81
CA PRO A 102 4.88 2.75 -13.81
C PRO A 102 3.77 1.76 -13.48
N LEU A 103 4.12 0.60 -12.93
CA LEU A 103 3.19 -0.50 -12.64
C LEU A 103 2.68 -0.48 -11.18
N VAL A 104 3.41 0.16 -10.28
CA VAL A 104 3.09 0.15 -8.86
C VAL A 104 3.55 1.42 -8.17
N VAL A 105 2.73 1.94 -7.27
CA VAL A 105 3.09 3.03 -6.37
C VAL A 105 3.17 2.48 -4.97
N ILE A 106 4.34 2.64 -4.33
CA ILE A 106 4.55 2.28 -2.94
C ILE A 106 4.56 3.56 -2.13
N LEU A 107 3.49 3.78 -1.38
CA LEU A 107 3.36 4.90 -0.44
C LEU A 107 3.88 4.48 0.93
N ARG A 108 4.85 5.24 1.44
CA ARG A 108 5.27 5.12 2.85
C ARG A 108 4.97 6.43 3.55
N PHE A 109 4.29 6.35 4.67
CA PHE A 109 3.84 7.53 5.40
C PHE A 109 3.77 7.28 6.91
N ARG A 110 3.71 8.36 7.65
CA ARG A 110 3.48 8.37 9.10
C ARG A 110 2.20 9.15 9.37
N LEU A 111 1.36 8.64 10.24
CA LEU A 111 0.19 9.36 10.72
C LEU A 111 0.65 10.54 11.57
N VAL A 112 0.00 11.69 11.38
CA VAL A 112 0.28 12.90 12.16
C VAL A 112 -0.78 13.04 13.24
N ASN A 113 -0.36 12.92 14.50
CA ASN A 113 -1.21 13.11 15.67
C ASN A 113 -0.78 14.37 16.43
N GLY A 114 -1.68 15.31 16.61
CA GLY A 114 -1.37 16.55 17.34
C GLY A 114 -0.25 17.38 16.69
N GLY A 115 -0.15 17.40 15.36
CA GLY A 115 0.87 18.15 14.61
C GLY A 115 2.27 17.51 14.58
N ARG A 116 2.45 16.34 15.20
CA ARG A 116 3.73 15.61 15.19
C ARG A 116 3.60 14.29 14.45
N PRO A 117 4.57 13.92 13.60
CA PRO A 117 4.57 12.63 12.92
C PRO A 117 4.80 11.50 13.95
N GLY A 118 3.96 10.48 13.86
CA GLY A 118 4.09 9.27 14.67
C GLY A 118 5.38 8.51 14.35
N ARG A 119 5.80 7.65 15.28
CA ARG A 119 6.98 6.78 15.07
C ARG A 119 6.72 5.65 14.08
N GLN A 120 5.48 5.20 13.98
CA GLN A 120 5.11 4.07 13.15
C GLN A 120 5.02 4.49 11.67
N VAL A 121 5.74 3.76 10.82
CA VAL A 121 5.70 3.92 9.37
C VAL A 121 4.70 2.93 8.80
N HIS A 122 3.72 3.44 8.09
CA HIS A 122 2.76 2.64 7.33
C HIS A 122 3.21 2.56 5.87
N SER A 123 2.93 1.42 5.23
CA SER A 123 3.23 1.20 3.82
C SER A 123 1.97 0.73 3.10
N CYS A 124 1.70 1.31 1.94
CA CYS A 124 0.60 0.93 1.07
C CYS A 124 1.11 0.72 -0.34
N CYS A 125 0.76 -0.41 -0.94
CA CYS A 125 1.10 -0.75 -2.31
C CYS A 125 -0.14 -0.54 -3.18
N ILE A 126 -0.02 0.32 -4.18
CA ILE A 126 -1.10 0.68 -5.11
C ILE A 126 -0.67 0.25 -6.52
N PRO A 127 -1.05 -0.95 -6.99
CA PRO A 127 -0.82 -1.37 -8.35
C PRO A 127 -1.66 -0.57 -9.34
N PHE A 128 -1.26 -0.60 -10.61
CA PHE A 128 -1.93 0.16 -11.67
C PHE A 128 -3.38 -0.28 -11.90
N ASP A 129 -3.74 -1.53 -11.59
CA ASP A 129 -5.08 -2.09 -11.71
C ASP A 129 -6.01 -1.77 -10.52
N ALA A 130 -5.46 -1.23 -9.43
CA ALA A 130 -6.22 -0.86 -8.24
C ALA A 130 -7.00 0.45 -8.41
N GLN A 131 -6.72 1.22 -9.45
CA GLN A 131 -7.37 2.49 -9.78
C GLN A 131 -7.34 2.76 -11.28
N THR A 132 -8.07 3.79 -11.74
CA THR A 132 -8.07 4.15 -13.17
C THR A 132 -6.67 4.61 -13.62
N PRO A 133 -6.27 4.32 -14.88
CA PRO A 133 -4.94 4.67 -15.39
C PRO A 133 -4.60 6.16 -15.27
N ASP A 134 -5.59 7.05 -15.47
CA ASP A 134 -5.41 8.49 -15.34
C ASP A 134 -5.11 8.92 -13.90
N LEU A 135 -5.82 8.37 -12.91
CA LEU A 135 -5.57 8.65 -11.50
C LEU A 135 -4.21 8.14 -11.08
N HIS A 136 -3.83 6.94 -11.54
CA HIS A 136 -2.52 6.35 -11.27
C HIS A 136 -1.39 7.21 -11.85
N ARG A 137 -1.56 7.71 -13.08
CA ARG A 137 -0.60 8.63 -13.71
C ARG A 137 -0.49 9.95 -12.93
N ARG A 138 -1.63 10.58 -12.59
CA ARG A 138 -1.66 11.83 -11.82
C ARG A 138 -1.03 11.67 -10.44
N LEU A 139 -1.29 10.55 -9.75
CA LEU A 139 -0.68 10.24 -8.47
C LEU A 139 0.85 10.15 -8.58
N ARG A 140 1.38 9.44 -9.57
CA ARG A 140 2.83 9.32 -9.80
C ARG A 140 3.49 10.67 -10.06
N VAL A 141 2.88 11.49 -10.91
CA VAL A 141 3.38 12.84 -11.24
C VAL A 141 3.44 13.68 -9.97
N ARG A 142 2.35 13.72 -9.19
CA ARG A 142 2.29 14.50 -7.95
C ARG A 142 3.29 14.03 -6.90
N LEU A 143 3.48 12.74 -6.73
CA LEU A 143 4.49 12.19 -5.82
C LEU A 143 5.91 12.55 -6.25
N LYS A 144 6.22 12.47 -7.55
CA LYS A 144 7.53 12.85 -8.09
C LYS A 144 7.87 14.32 -7.83
N PHE A 145 6.90 15.22 -8.00
CA PHE A 145 7.09 16.64 -7.74
C PHE A 145 7.07 16.99 -6.24
N SER A 146 6.34 16.25 -5.42
CA SER A 146 6.37 16.43 -3.97
C SER A 146 7.74 16.10 -3.37
N ARG A 147 8.44 15.09 -3.89
CA ARG A 147 9.80 14.74 -3.44
C ARG A 147 10.79 15.90 -3.54
N ARG A 148 10.68 16.76 -4.56
CA ARG A 148 11.58 17.92 -4.74
C ARG A 148 11.37 18.99 -3.67
N ARG A 149 10.17 19.15 -3.13
CA ARG A 149 9.89 20.15 -2.08
C ARG A 149 10.40 19.74 -0.70
N TRP A 150 10.55 18.43 -0.45
CA TRP A 150 11.04 17.94 0.84
C TRP A 150 12.57 17.86 0.93
N ALA A 151 13.24 17.94 -0.21
CA ALA A 151 14.72 18.01 -0.26
C ALA A 151 15.29 19.38 0.14
N VAL A 152 14.44 20.41 0.33
CA VAL A 152 14.85 21.80 0.59
C VAL A 152 14.66 22.20 2.07
N SER A 153 14.16 21.32 2.93
CA SER A 153 13.99 21.57 4.38
C SER A 153 14.88 20.63 5.21
N GLU A 154 16.18 20.76 5.05
CA GLU A 154 17.21 20.46 6.07
C GLU A 154 17.90 21.74 6.47
#